data_e1036625758502e2c84ea1147f788b77
#
_entry.id   e1036625758502e2c84ea1147f788b77
#
_cell.length_a   1.000
_cell.length_b   1.000
_cell.length_c   1.000
_cell.angle_alpha   90.00
_cell.angle_beta   90.00
_cell.angle_gamma   90.00
#
_symmetry.space_group_name_H-M   'P 1'
#
loop_
_entity.id
_entity.type
_entity.pdbx_description
1 polymer ?
#
loop_
_entity_poly.entity_id
_entity_poly.type
_entity_poly.pdbx_seq_one_letter_code
_entity_poly.pdbx_strand_id
1 'polypeptide(L)'
;RVLFDAVARGAPPPLSGLPDGEYRLRLRAIDAEGLMGGEATARLRVKATPIAPLARSPEANALVGVGRVALRCTEVPGAIAYDLQVSRDPAFQQPFAEARQSGRCAFEVPIAEPGALHWRVASVARRADGALDRGPFSDPSPLTLVPPPSAPAVPEAGEDGQSLHWAGAAGHRYRVQLASDEGFTHILQDLEVDQPSVRLDLQACRPYFVRLRSRSPQGLDSPFSAPRRVGARAGLCSHDGVPVRSPHGVDWDTQPR
;
A
#
# COMPACT_ATOMS: atom_id res chain seq x y z
N ARG A 1 41.04 12.90 25.75
CA ARG A 1 41.20 11.46 25.99
C ARG A 1 41.32 10.77 24.63
N VAL A 2 42.39 9.93 24.45
CA VAL A 2 42.52 9.05 23.31
C VAL A 2 41.61 7.83 23.58
N LEU A 3 40.75 7.50 22.63
CA LEU A 3 39.80 6.36 22.71
C LEU A 3 40.30 5.17 21.89
N PHE A 4 41.08 5.45 20.86
CA PHE A 4 41.61 4.46 19.95
C PHE A 4 42.98 4.93 19.44
N ASP A 5 43.97 4.05 19.47
CA ASP A 5 45.30 4.28 18.92
C ASP A 5 45.80 2.95 18.34
N ALA A 6 46.09 2.93 17.07
CA ALA A 6 46.56 1.73 16.40
C ALA A 6 47.46 2.05 15.22
N VAL A 7 48.42 1.18 14.96
CA VAL A 7 49.22 1.16 13.75
C VAL A 7 48.68 0.06 12.82
N ALA A 8 48.35 0.40 11.57
CA ALA A 8 47.88 -0.55 10.60
C ALA A 8 48.74 -0.55 9.34
N ARG A 9 48.93 -1.72 8.74
CA ARG A 9 49.51 -1.89 7.41
C ARG A 9 48.34 -2.13 6.43
N GLY A 10 48.13 -1.19 5.48
CA GLY A 10 46.99 -1.23 4.56
C GLY A 10 45.77 -0.47 5.10
N ALA A 11 44.56 -1.03 4.92
CA ALA A 11 43.34 -0.40 5.37
C ALA A 11 43.28 -0.34 6.93
N PRO A 12 42.90 0.81 7.52
CA PRO A 12 42.77 0.91 8.98
C PRO A 12 41.62 -0.02 9.48
N PRO A 13 41.71 -0.53 10.70
CA PRO A 13 40.65 -1.34 11.29
C PRO A 13 39.38 -0.50 11.46
N PRO A 14 38.18 -1.12 11.36
CA PRO A 14 36.93 -0.41 11.54
C PRO A 14 36.81 0.15 12.97
N LEU A 15 36.39 1.39 13.11
CA LEU A 15 36.05 2.01 14.38
C LEU A 15 34.65 1.53 14.81
N SER A 16 34.59 0.67 15.83
CA SER A 16 33.33 0.15 16.37
C SER A 16 33.17 0.54 17.84
N GLY A 17 31.87 0.55 18.27
CA GLY A 17 31.56 0.78 19.71
C GLY A 17 31.73 2.21 20.19
N LEU A 18 31.87 3.20 19.29
CA LEU A 18 31.95 4.60 19.70
C LEU A 18 30.56 5.09 20.13
N PRO A 19 30.40 5.64 21.35
CA PRO A 19 29.17 6.32 21.77
C PRO A 19 28.80 7.50 20.85
N ASP A 20 27.54 7.97 20.91
CA ASP A 20 27.15 9.22 20.25
C ASP A 20 28.05 10.37 20.72
N GLY A 21 28.56 11.14 19.77
CA GLY A 21 29.45 12.25 20.09
C GLY A 21 30.25 12.77 18.90
N GLU A 22 31.07 13.76 19.18
CA GLU A 22 32.01 14.32 18.21
C GLU A 22 33.44 13.86 18.56
N TYR A 23 34.12 13.36 17.54
CA TYR A 23 35.46 12.82 17.66
C TYR A 23 36.38 13.54 16.70
N ARG A 24 37.65 13.55 17.04
CA ARG A 24 38.72 13.98 16.15
C ARG A 24 39.59 12.78 15.79
N LEU A 25 39.63 12.46 14.51
CA LEU A 25 40.52 11.45 13.94
C LEU A 25 41.82 12.15 13.55
N ARG A 26 42.95 11.55 13.89
CA ARG A 26 44.29 11.94 13.46
C ARG A 26 44.96 10.77 12.79
N LEU A 27 45.54 10.97 11.64
CA LEU A 27 46.23 9.96 10.87
C LEU A 27 47.62 10.45 10.48
N ARG A 28 48.63 9.59 10.60
CA ARG A 28 49.99 9.82 10.11
C ARG A 28 50.45 8.60 9.32
N ALA A 29 51.10 8.83 8.19
CA ALA A 29 51.81 7.77 7.50
C ALA A 29 53.15 7.50 8.22
N ILE A 30 53.58 6.25 8.24
CA ILE A 30 54.90 5.81 8.74
C ILE A 30 55.55 5.10 7.54
N ASP A 31 56.74 5.56 7.14
CA ASP A 31 57.48 4.92 6.05
C ASP A 31 58.17 3.61 6.51
N ALA A 32 58.92 2.98 5.58
CA ALA A 32 59.59 1.74 5.86
C ALA A 32 60.75 1.90 6.87
N GLU A 33 61.31 3.08 6.98
CA GLU A 33 62.38 3.47 7.91
C GLU A 33 61.83 3.91 9.27
N GLY A 34 60.50 3.96 9.45
CA GLY A 34 59.86 4.33 10.71
C GLY A 34 59.67 5.84 10.92
N LEU A 35 59.92 6.65 9.89
CA LEU A 35 59.73 8.09 9.97
C LEU A 35 58.26 8.43 9.82
N MET A 36 57.76 9.34 10.67
CA MET A 36 56.38 9.79 10.66
C MET A 36 56.19 10.98 9.74
N GLY A 37 55.27 10.88 8.84
CA GLY A 37 54.80 11.94 7.97
C GLY A 37 53.95 12.99 8.70
N GLY A 38 53.49 13.98 7.96
CA GLY A 38 52.55 15.03 8.43
C GLY A 38 51.26 14.45 8.96
N GLU A 39 50.63 15.16 9.90
CA GLU A 39 49.36 14.77 10.50
C GLU A 39 48.18 15.24 9.60
N ALA A 40 47.35 14.31 9.24
CA ALA A 40 46.02 14.59 8.67
C ALA A 40 44.96 14.50 9.79
N THR A 41 44.04 15.42 9.84
CA THR A 41 42.98 15.46 10.84
C THR A 41 41.59 15.52 10.19
N ALA A 42 40.62 14.79 10.76
CA ALA A 42 39.24 14.83 10.38
C ALA A 42 38.33 14.91 11.61
N ARG A 43 37.18 15.53 11.47
CA ARG A 43 36.13 15.48 12.48
C ARG A 43 35.15 14.36 12.12
N LEU A 44 34.79 13.54 13.08
CA LEU A 44 33.81 12.47 12.94
C LEU A 44 32.70 12.73 13.95
N ARG A 45 31.46 12.75 13.47
CA ARG A 45 30.27 12.79 14.31
C ARG A 45 29.60 11.43 14.28
N VAL A 46 29.52 10.78 15.43
CA VAL A 46 28.79 9.52 15.59
C VAL A 46 27.42 9.81 16.17
N LYS A 47 26.39 9.27 15.55
CA LYS A 47 25.00 9.33 16.00
C LYS A 47 24.34 7.99 15.69
N ALA A 48 24.26 7.13 16.70
CA ALA A 48 23.76 5.76 16.58
C ALA A 48 22.51 5.51 17.44
N THR A 49 22.27 6.36 18.46
CA THR A 49 21.14 6.21 19.38
C THR A 49 20.19 7.41 19.36
N PRO A 50 18.88 7.21 19.57
CA PRO A 50 18.18 5.92 19.53
C PRO A 50 18.35 5.23 18.18
N ILE A 51 18.34 3.90 18.16
CA ILE A 51 18.61 3.12 16.93
C ILE A 51 17.56 3.41 15.84
N ALA A 52 17.97 3.30 14.58
CA ALA A 52 17.06 3.44 13.46
C ALA A 52 16.05 2.29 13.42
N PRO A 53 14.75 2.56 13.17
CA PRO A 53 13.78 1.51 12.91
C PRO A 53 14.07 0.82 11.56
N LEU A 54 13.54 -0.39 11.38
CA LEU A 54 13.57 -1.06 10.07
C LEU A 54 12.23 -0.87 9.35
N ALA A 55 12.27 -0.51 8.07
CA ALA A 55 11.09 -0.49 7.21
C ALA A 55 10.50 -1.91 7.14
N ARG A 56 9.18 -2.05 7.33
CA ARG A 56 8.48 -3.35 7.32
C ARG A 56 7.46 -3.47 6.20
N SER A 57 6.68 -2.44 5.98
CA SER A 57 5.61 -2.48 4.99
C SER A 57 5.40 -1.07 4.42
N PRO A 58 5.25 -0.95 3.08
CA PRO A 58 5.43 -2.00 2.07
C PRO A 58 6.84 -2.57 2.05
N GLU A 59 6.98 -3.80 1.51
CA GLU A 59 8.30 -4.38 1.26
C GLU A 59 9.09 -3.55 0.24
N ALA A 60 10.40 -3.63 0.29
CA ALA A 60 11.26 -2.92 -0.66
C ALA A 60 10.93 -3.34 -2.10
N ASN A 61 10.83 -2.35 -3.00
CA ASN A 61 10.43 -2.49 -4.40
C ASN A 61 8.97 -2.94 -4.62
N ALA A 62 8.11 -2.90 -3.61
CA ALA A 62 6.70 -3.21 -3.78
C ALA A 62 6.01 -2.23 -4.75
N LEU A 63 5.03 -2.75 -5.49
CA LEU A 63 4.07 -1.95 -6.26
C LEU A 63 2.89 -1.61 -5.34
N VAL A 64 2.60 -0.32 -5.18
CA VAL A 64 1.56 0.18 -4.29
C VAL A 64 0.64 1.11 -5.06
N GLY A 65 -0.66 1.03 -4.82
CA GLY A 65 -1.62 1.96 -5.43
C GLY A 65 -1.42 3.40 -4.95
N VAL A 66 -1.57 4.36 -5.86
CA VAL A 66 -1.67 5.78 -5.46
C VAL A 66 -2.86 5.99 -4.52
N GLY A 67 -2.81 7.02 -3.70
CA GLY A 67 -3.82 7.34 -2.71
C GLY A 67 -3.24 7.41 -1.30
N ARG A 68 -3.88 6.78 -0.32
CA ARG A 68 -3.35 6.68 1.04
C ARG A 68 -2.38 5.51 1.14
N VAL A 69 -1.10 5.82 1.21
CA VAL A 69 -0.02 4.83 1.33
C VAL A 69 0.26 4.59 2.81
N ALA A 70 0.05 3.36 3.25
CA ALA A 70 0.36 2.93 4.61
C ALA A 70 1.83 2.50 4.70
N LEU A 71 2.61 3.18 5.54
CA LEU A 71 4.03 2.89 5.79
C LEU A 71 4.20 2.42 7.24
N ARG A 72 4.85 1.30 7.44
CA ARG A 72 5.05 0.70 8.78
C ARG A 72 6.51 0.33 8.98
N CYS A 73 7.00 0.51 10.20
CA CYS A 73 8.34 0.11 10.58
C CYS A 73 8.36 -0.69 11.89
N THR A 74 9.53 -1.14 12.30
CA THR A 74 9.70 -1.79 13.60
C THR A 74 9.61 -0.77 14.73
N GLU A 75 9.01 -1.15 15.83
CA GLU A 75 9.05 -0.35 17.04
C GLU A 75 10.45 -0.47 17.70
N VAL A 76 10.93 0.65 18.22
CA VAL A 76 12.23 0.75 18.88
C VAL A 76 12.01 0.93 20.38
N PRO A 77 12.63 0.10 21.25
CA PRO A 77 12.51 0.26 22.68
C PRO A 77 12.93 1.66 23.14
N GLY A 78 12.08 2.29 23.96
CA GLY A 78 12.34 3.65 24.47
C GLY A 78 12.02 4.78 23.48
N ALA A 79 11.64 4.49 22.26
CA ALA A 79 11.14 5.51 21.35
C ALA A 79 9.72 5.98 21.77
N ILE A 80 9.53 7.28 21.76
CA ILE A 80 8.23 7.93 22.05
C ILE A 80 7.55 8.43 20.80
N ALA A 81 8.30 8.58 19.71
CA ALA A 81 7.79 9.00 18.41
C ALA A 81 8.71 8.52 17.28
N TYR A 82 8.22 8.66 16.06
CA TYR A 82 8.94 8.33 14.83
C TYR A 82 8.78 9.48 13.83
N ASP A 83 9.89 9.83 13.17
CA ASP A 83 9.95 10.83 12.09
C ASP A 83 10.06 10.10 10.76
N LEU A 84 9.11 10.36 9.87
CA LEU A 84 9.07 9.86 8.51
C LEU A 84 9.56 10.92 7.53
N GLN A 85 10.29 10.50 6.52
CA GLN A 85 10.54 11.26 5.30
C GLN A 85 10.21 10.41 4.07
N VAL A 86 9.55 11.05 3.09
CA VAL A 86 9.25 10.45 1.78
C VAL A 86 9.83 11.36 0.69
N SER A 87 10.54 10.76 -0.25
CA SER A 87 11.22 11.49 -1.33
C SER A 87 11.15 10.70 -2.64
N ARG A 88 11.22 11.41 -3.76
CA ARG A 88 11.47 10.79 -5.06
C ARG A 88 12.97 10.57 -5.32
N ASP A 89 13.81 11.30 -4.60
CA ASP A 89 15.26 11.20 -4.62
C ASP A 89 15.76 10.30 -3.47
N PRO A 90 16.54 9.22 -3.77
CA PRO A 90 17.10 8.34 -2.74
C PRO A 90 18.07 9.04 -1.78
N ALA A 91 18.63 10.19 -2.14
CA ALA A 91 19.49 10.98 -1.28
C ALA A 91 18.72 11.88 -0.31
N PHE A 92 17.39 12.01 -0.47
CA PHE A 92 16.51 12.84 0.38
C PHE A 92 16.97 14.31 0.47
N GLN A 93 17.46 14.87 -0.62
CA GLN A 93 17.84 16.28 -0.66
C GLN A 93 16.61 17.19 -0.51
N GLN A 94 15.48 16.77 -1.09
CA GLN A 94 14.20 17.48 -1.00
C GLN A 94 13.05 16.47 -0.77
N PRO A 95 12.84 16.01 0.47
CA PRO A 95 11.69 15.19 0.79
C PRO A 95 10.41 16.01 0.58
N PHE A 96 9.44 15.45 -0.13
CA PHE A 96 8.16 16.13 -0.40
C PHE A 96 7.11 15.87 0.69
N ALA A 97 7.31 14.86 1.54
CA ALA A 97 6.46 14.64 2.70
C ALA A 97 7.32 14.29 3.92
N GLU A 98 6.96 14.93 5.04
CA GLU A 98 7.52 14.67 6.34
C GLU A 98 6.40 14.57 7.36
N ALA A 99 6.52 13.63 8.28
CA ALA A 99 5.51 13.42 9.33
C ALA A 99 6.17 12.93 10.63
N ARG A 100 5.56 13.30 11.75
CA ARG A 100 5.90 12.73 13.07
C ARG A 100 4.68 12.01 13.62
N GLN A 101 4.88 10.78 14.07
CA GLN A 101 3.85 9.95 14.70
C GLN A 101 4.33 9.52 16.09
N SER A 102 3.51 9.75 17.11
CA SER A 102 3.77 9.28 18.46
C SER A 102 3.25 7.85 18.67
N GLY A 103 3.91 7.10 19.52
CA GLY A 103 3.54 5.73 19.87
C GLY A 103 3.95 4.74 18.81
N ARG A 104 3.04 4.30 17.93
CA ARG A 104 3.31 3.26 16.93
C ARG A 104 4.03 3.81 15.70
N CYS A 105 4.92 2.99 15.14
CA CYS A 105 5.53 3.29 13.85
C CYS A 105 4.62 2.91 12.68
N ALA A 106 3.60 3.73 12.48
CA ALA A 106 2.61 3.54 11.41
C ALA A 106 2.16 4.90 10.88
N PHE A 107 2.30 5.10 9.58
CA PHE A 107 1.97 6.34 8.89
C PHE A 107 1.01 6.07 7.75
N GLU A 108 0.14 7.03 7.46
CA GLU A 108 -0.67 7.09 6.25
C GLU A 108 -0.37 8.40 5.51
N VAL A 109 0.22 8.28 4.34
CA VAL A 109 0.64 9.44 3.53
C VAL A 109 -0.22 9.50 2.27
N PRO A 110 -0.93 10.61 2.02
CA PRO A 110 -1.67 10.79 0.78
C PRO A 110 -0.70 11.13 -0.36
N ILE A 111 -0.61 10.25 -1.37
CA ILE A 111 0.26 10.43 -2.53
C ILE A 111 -0.54 10.13 -3.79
N ALA A 112 -0.84 11.15 -4.58
CA ALA A 112 -1.69 11.02 -5.77
C ALA A 112 -0.91 10.69 -7.04
N GLU A 113 0.36 11.05 -7.10
CA GLU A 113 1.17 10.89 -8.31
C GLU A 113 1.88 9.54 -8.35
N PRO A 114 1.77 8.79 -9.45
CA PRO A 114 2.52 7.54 -9.65
C PRO A 114 4.02 7.79 -9.83
N GLY A 115 4.81 6.72 -9.68
CA GLY A 115 6.25 6.71 -9.90
C GLY A 115 7.05 6.17 -8.73
N ALA A 116 8.37 6.11 -8.90
CA ALA A 116 9.29 5.63 -7.87
C ALA A 116 9.35 6.56 -6.67
N LEU A 117 9.39 5.98 -5.50
CA LEU A 117 9.52 6.65 -4.21
C LEU A 117 10.55 5.94 -3.33
N HIS A 118 11.07 6.70 -2.38
CA HIS A 118 11.88 6.22 -1.28
C HIS A 118 11.30 6.78 0.02
N TRP A 119 11.30 5.98 1.06
CA TRP A 119 10.93 6.45 2.39
C TRP A 119 11.93 5.94 3.41
N ARG A 120 12.12 6.72 4.46
CA ARG A 120 12.96 6.39 5.59
C ARG A 120 12.35 6.91 6.88
N VAL A 121 12.75 6.32 7.99
CA VAL A 121 12.17 6.63 9.28
C VAL A 121 13.27 6.71 10.35
N ALA A 122 13.13 7.63 11.29
CA ALA A 122 13.97 7.75 12.46
C ALA A 122 13.14 7.60 13.72
N SER A 123 13.71 7.00 14.76
CA SER A 123 13.12 6.97 16.10
C SER A 123 13.46 8.24 16.87
N VAL A 124 12.55 8.65 17.75
CA VAL A 124 12.74 9.78 18.66
C VAL A 124 12.54 9.30 20.08
N ALA A 125 13.51 9.51 20.92
CA ALA A 125 13.46 9.21 22.35
C ALA A 125 13.51 10.49 23.19
N ARG A 126 13.25 10.37 24.47
CA ARG A 126 13.42 11.46 25.44
C ARG A 126 14.70 11.22 26.24
N ARG A 127 15.55 12.21 26.27
CA ARG A 127 16.76 12.20 27.12
C ARG A 127 16.41 12.38 28.59
N ALA A 128 17.38 12.12 29.47
CA ALA A 128 17.25 12.33 30.90
C ALA A 128 16.96 13.80 31.28
N ASP A 129 17.44 14.76 30.46
CA ASP A 129 17.17 16.19 30.61
C ASP A 129 15.81 16.61 30.08
N GLY A 130 15.00 15.68 29.60
CA GLY A 130 13.67 15.93 29.01
C GLY A 130 13.69 16.31 27.53
N ALA A 131 14.83 16.61 26.94
CA ALA A 131 14.96 16.97 25.53
C ALA A 131 14.64 15.81 24.60
N LEU A 132 14.10 16.13 23.42
CA LEU A 132 13.88 15.13 22.38
C LEU A 132 15.22 14.82 21.67
N ASP A 133 15.47 13.58 21.47
CA ASP A 133 16.66 13.07 20.78
C ASP A 133 16.24 12.19 19.61
N ARG A 134 16.49 12.65 18.38
CA ARG A 134 16.25 11.89 17.17
C ARG A 134 17.47 11.07 16.81
N GLY A 135 17.27 9.80 16.56
CA GLY A 135 18.27 8.88 16.03
C GLY A 135 18.58 9.10 14.55
N PRO A 136 19.44 8.28 13.97
CA PRO A 136 19.64 8.25 12.54
C PRO A 136 18.38 7.79 11.82
N PHE A 137 18.21 8.19 10.55
CA PHE A 137 17.24 7.58 9.68
C PHE A 137 17.66 6.16 9.30
N SER A 138 16.68 5.30 9.06
CA SER A 138 16.89 4.00 8.41
C SER A 138 17.46 4.16 7.01
N ASP A 139 17.98 3.06 6.46
CA ASP A 139 18.24 3.01 5.03
C ASP A 139 16.97 3.32 4.23
N PRO A 140 17.09 4.00 3.07
CA PRO A 140 15.97 4.26 2.18
C PRO A 140 15.30 2.97 1.70
N SER A 141 13.98 2.85 1.91
CA SER A 141 13.18 1.75 1.38
C SER A 141 12.49 2.19 0.09
N PRO A 142 12.82 1.61 -1.06
CA PRO A 142 12.20 1.97 -2.33
C PRO A 142 10.83 1.31 -2.48
N LEU A 143 9.90 1.99 -3.15
CA LEU A 143 8.64 1.46 -3.64
C LEU A 143 8.23 2.15 -4.93
N THR A 144 7.29 1.59 -5.67
CA THR A 144 6.75 2.21 -6.88
C THR A 144 5.24 2.39 -6.73
N LEU A 145 4.79 3.63 -6.84
CA LEU A 145 3.37 3.94 -6.91
C LEU A 145 2.85 3.74 -8.33
N VAL A 146 1.75 3.05 -8.44
CA VAL A 146 1.07 2.79 -9.71
C VAL A 146 -0.39 3.23 -9.63
N PRO A 147 -1.00 3.69 -10.73
CA PRO A 147 -2.43 3.97 -10.75
C PRO A 147 -3.21 2.67 -10.50
N PRO A 148 -4.41 2.76 -9.91
CA PRO A 148 -5.26 1.59 -9.77
C PRO A 148 -5.64 1.05 -11.16
N PRO A 149 -5.92 -0.25 -11.29
CA PRO A 149 -6.48 -0.80 -12.52
C PRO A 149 -7.77 -0.05 -12.90
N SER A 150 -8.07 0.02 -14.19
CA SER A 150 -9.34 0.57 -14.65
C SER A 150 -10.51 -0.25 -14.10
N ALA A 151 -11.64 0.41 -13.86
CA ALA A 151 -12.88 -0.29 -13.50
C ALA A 151 -13.22 -1.31 -14.61
N PRO A 152 -13.65 -2.53 -14.26
CA PRO A 152 -14.14 -3.47 -15.26
C PRO A 152 -15.35 -2.92 -16.02
N ALA A 153 -15.56 -3.40 -17.22
CA ALA A 153 -16.80 -3.11 -17.95
C ALA A 153 -18.02 -3.56 -17.14
N VAL A 154 -19.14 -2.91 -17.39
CA VAL A 154 -20.43 -3.30 -16.80
C VAL A 154 -20.73 -4.74 -17.21
N PRO A 155 -21.06 -5.64 -16.27
CA PRO A 155 -21.28 -7.04 -16.59
C PRO A 155 -22.49 -7.21 -17.52
N GLU A 156 -22.41 -8.13 -18.46
CA GLU A 156 -23.52 -8.48 -19.35
C GLU A 156 -24.34 -9.62 -18.73
N ALA A 157 -25.67 -9.52 -18.83
CA ALA A 157 -26.54 -10.57 -18.36
C ALA A 157 -26.70 -11.64 -19.44
N GLY A 158 -26.56 -12.90 -19.04
CA GLY A 158 -26.87 -14.04 -19.89
C GLY A 158 -28.38 -14.14 -20.19
N GLU A 159 -28.75 -15.03 -21.11
CA GLU A 159 -30.12 -15.24 -21.51
C GLU A 159 -31.05 -15.71 -20.38
N ASP A 160 -30.49 -16.39 -19.39
CA ASP A 160 -31.20 -16.85 -18.19
C ASP A 160 -31.51 -15.71 -17.20
N GLY A 161 -30.92 -14.52 -17.41
CA GLY A 161 -31.04 -13.36 -16.51
C GLY A 161 -30.36 -13.57 -15.15
N GLN A 162 -29.72 -14.70 -14.92
CA GLN A 162 -29.02 -15.06 -13.66
C GLN A 162 -27.50 -15.13 -13.83
N SER A 163 -27.02 -15.42 -15.03
CA SER A 163 -25.60 -15.46 -15.35
C SER A 163 -25.10 -14.08 -15.76
N LEU A 164 -23.94 -13.68 -15.25
CA LEU A 164 -23.27 -12.45 -15.62
C LEU A 164 -21.91 -12.77 -16.20
N HIS A 165 -21.52 -12.02 -17.24
CA HIS A 165 -20.23 -12.13 -17.91
C HIS A 165 -19.62 -10.74 -18.09
N TRP A 166 -18.31 -10.67 -18.10
CA TRP A 166 -17.58 -9.42 -18.38
C TRP A 166 -16.23 -9.71 -19.04
N ALA A 167 -15.60 -8.69 -19.58
CA ALA A 167 -14.24 -8.82 -20.12
C ALA A 167 -13.25 -9.06 -18.96
N GLY A 168 -12.60 -10.20 -18.98
CA GLY A 168 -11.60 -10.59 -17.97
C GLY A 168 -10.20 -10.14 -18.36
N ALA A 169 -9.35 -9.92 -17.35
CA ALA A 169 -7.92 -9.73 -17.51
C ALA A 169 -7.15 -10.90 -16.87
N ALA A 170 -6.04 -11.30 -17.49
CA ALA A 170 -5.26 -12.44 -17.03
C ALA A 170 -4.76 -12.27 -15.59
N GLY A 171 -4.97 -13.27 -14.75
CA GLY A 171 -4.53 -13.28 -13.35
C GLY A 171 -5.31 -12.35 -12.42
N HIS A 172 -6.35 -11.66 -12.91
CA HIS A 172 -7.20 -10.83 -12.07
C HIS A 172 -8.24 -11.68 -11.33
N ARG A 173 -8.60 -11.24 -10.12
CA ARG A 173 -9.76 -11.69 -9.36
C ARG A 173 -10.83 -10.62 -9.41
N TYR A 174 -12.07 -11.01 -9.18
CA TYR A 174 -13.18 -10.08 -9.23
C TYR A 174 -14.02 -10.19 -7.96
N ARG A 175 -14.42 -9.03 -7.43
CA ARG A 175 -15.39 -8.94 -6.36
C ARG A 175 -16.70 -8.42 -6.94
N VAL A 176 -17.74 -9.23 -6.85
CA VAL A 176 -19.08 -8.96 -7.38
C VAL A 176 -20.01 -8.69 -6.21
N GLN A 177 -20.69 -7.56 -6.23
CA GLN A 177 -21.70 -7.19 -5.24
C GLN A 177 -23.07 -7.16 -5.87
N LEU A 178 -24.04 -7.82 -5.22
CA LEU A 178 -25.46 -7.77 -5.53
C LEU A 178 -26.17 -7.01 -4.41
N ALA A 179 -27.03 -6.05 -4.78
CA ALA A 179 -27.79 -5.25 -3.82
C ALA A 179 -29.25 -5.14 -4.26
N SER A 180 -30.13 -4.81 -3.31
CA SER A 180 -31.53 -4.51 -3.58
C SER A 180 -31.75 -3.07 -4.04
N ASP A 181 -30.75 -2.19 -3.93
CA ASP A 181 -30.79 -0.78 -4.26
C ASP A 181 -29.56 -0.36 -5.07
N GLU A 182 -29.71 0.65 -5.92
CA GLU A 182 -28.67 1.17 -6.81
C GLU A 182 -27.50 1.79 -6.04
N GLY A 183 -27.74 2.32 -4.85
CA GLY A 183 -26.71 2.90 -3.98
C GLY A 183 -25.88 1.87 -3.22
N PHE A 184 -26.20 0.57 -3.32
CA PHE A 184 -25.54 -0.52 -2.59
C PHE A 184 -25.50 -0.30 -1.07
N THR A 185 -26.58 0.27 -0.52
CA THR A 185 -26.76 0.41 0.93
C THR A 185 -27.18 -0.91 1.56
N HIS A 186 -27.88 -1.78 0.80
CA HIS A 186 -28.30 -3.12 1.23
C HIS A 186 -27.71 -4.19 0.31
N ILE A 187 -26.48 -4.60 0.63
CA ILE A 187 -25.78 -5.66 -0.09
C ILE A 187 -26.37 -7.01 0.32
N LEU A 188 -26.84 -7.78 -0.66
CA LEU A 188 -27.41 -9.11 -0.48
C LEU A 188 -26.36 -10.21 -0.65
N GLN A 189 -25.43 -10.03 -1.59
CA GLN A 189 -24.32 -10.95 -1.84
C GLN A 189 -23.05 -10.15 -2.13
N ASP A 190 -21.93 -10.67 -1.66
CA ASP A 190 -20.59 -10.12 -1.87
C ASP A 190 -19.66 -11.31 -2.15
N LEU A 191 -19.32 -11.51 -3.40
CA LEU A 191 -18.65 -12.71 -3.89
C LEU A 191 -17.28 -12.37 -4.47
N GLU A 192 -16.29 -13.21 -4.19
CA GLU A 192 -15.00 -13.18 -4.89
C GLU A 192 -14.94 -14.35 -5.88
N VAL A 193 -14.58 -14.04 -7.13
CA VAL A 193 -14.49 -15.02 -8.22
C VAL A 193 -13.21 -14.84 -9.01
N ASP A 194 -12.63 -15.95 -9.47
CA ASP A 194 -11.42 -15.94 -10.29
C ASP A 194 -11.73 -15.96 -11.79
N GLN A 195 -12.99 -16.24 -12.16
CA GLN A 195 -13.46 -16.26 -13.54
C GLN A 195 -14.23 -14.99 -13.87
N PRO A 196 -14.19 -14.50 -15.11
CA PRO A 196 -14.94 -13.32 -15.52
C PRO A 196 -16.44 -13.60 -15.75
N SER A 197 -17.00 -14.44 -14.90
CA SER A 197 -18.42 -14.80 -14.91
C SER A 197 -18.88 -15.21 -13.53
N VAL A 198 -20.16 -15.03 -13.26
CA VAL A 198 -20.81 -15.48 -12.02
C VAL A 198 -22.27 -15.82 -12.28
N ARG A 199 -22.77 -16.82 -11.60
CA ARG A 199 -24.19 -17.11 -11.56
C ARG A 199 -24.76 -16.63 -10.22
N LEU A 200 -25.83 -15.83 -10.30
CA LEU A 200 -26.52 -15.28 -9.13
C LEU A 200 -27.84 -16.00 -8.95
N ASP A 201 -28.19 -16.31 -7.71
CA ASP A 201 -29.53 -16.84 -7.38
C ASP A 201 -30.48 -15.67 -7.18
N LEU A 202 -31.21 -15.31 -8.24
CA LEU A 202 -32.12 -14.17 -8.27
C LEU A 202 -33.56 -14.64 -8.19
N GLN A 203 -34.32 -14.07 -7.25
CA GLN A 203 -35.76 -14.28 -7.20
C GLN A 203 -36.44 -13.58 -8.40
N ALA A 204 -37.39 -14.27 -8.98
CA ALA A 204 -38.19 -13.70 -10.06
C ALA A 204 -38.93 -12.46 -9.59
N CYS A 205 -39.20 -11.54 -10.51
CA CYS A 205 -39.99 -10.33 -10.31
C CYS A 205 -39.42 -9.32 -9.29
N ARG A 206 -38.17 -9.45 -8.90
CA ARG A 206 -37.47 -8.47 -8.06
C ARG A 206 -36.34 -7.83 -8.85
N PRO A 207 -36.21 -6.50 -8.85
CA PRO A 207 -35.04 -5.82 -9.38
C PRO A 207 -33.88 -5.95 -8.40
N TYR A 208 -32.70 -6.16 -8.94
CA TYR A 208 -31.45 -6.14 -8.21
C TYR A 208 -30.46 -5.24 -8.95
N PHE A 209 -29.43 -4.83 -8.26
CA PHE A 209 -28.32 -4.07 -8.81
C PHE A 209 -27.02 -4.83 -8.58
N VAL A 210 -26.18 -4.89 -9.59
CA VAL A 210 -24.88 -5.53 -9.53
C VAL A 210 -23.80 -4.55 -9.94
N ARG A 211 -22.68 -4.63 -9.25
CA ARG A 211 -21.41 -3.98 -9.62
C ARG A 211 -20.27 -4.92 -9.35
N LEU A 212 -19.16 -4.70 -10.05
CA LEU A 212 -17.97 -5.50 -9.83
C LEU A 212 -16.71 -4.63 -9.85
N ARG A 213 -15.66 -5.10 -9.19
CA ARG A 213 -14.31 -4.56 -9.28
C ARG A 213 -13.32 -5.67 -9.51
N SER A 214 -12.18 -5.35 -10.11
CA SER A 214 -11.07 -6.28 -10.27
C SER A 214 -9.99 -6.03 -9.23
N ARG A 215 -9.28 -7.10 -8.88
CA ARG A 215 -8.01 -7.07 -8.15
C ARG A 215 -6.93 -7.62 -9.04
N SER A 216 -5.88 -6.83 -9.28
CA SER A 216 -4.75 -7.25 -10.10
C SER A 216 -3.92 -8.33 -9.39
N PRO A 217 -3.04 -9.06 -10.12
CA PRO A 217 -2.09 -10.01 -9.50
C PRO A 217 -1.18 -9.38 -8.46
N GLN A 218 -0.95 -8.07 -8.53
CA GLN A 218 -0.18 -7.29 -7.56
C GLN A 218 -1.01 -6.86 -6.34
N GLY A 219 -2.27 -7.29 -6.24
CA GLY A 219 -3.16 -6.98 -5.12
C GLY A 219 -3.83 -5.61 -5.17
N LEU A 220 -3.78 -4.91 -6.30
CA LEU A 220 -4.38 -3.59 -6.46
C LEU A 220 -5.85 -3.71 -6.89
N ASP A 221 -6.72 -3.05 -6.14
CA ASP A 221 -8.15 -2.99 -6.45
C ASP A 221 -8.46 -1.87 -7.45
N SER A 222 -9.30 -2.16 -8.44
CA SER A 222 -9.92 -1.15 -9.29
C SER A 222 -11.06 -0.43 -8.56
N PRO A 223 -11.53 0.72 -9.05
CA PRO A 223 -12.88 1.21 -8.74
C PRO A 223 -13.93 0.16 -9.13
N PHE A 224 -15.12 0.25 -8.52
CA PHE A 224 -16.27 -0.53 -8.99
C PHE A 224 -16.75 -0.05 -10.37
N SER A 225 -17.27 -0.99 -11.16
CA SER A 225 -18.03 -0.67 -12.38
C SER A 225 -19.25 0.19 -12.05
N ALA A 226 -19.83 0.83 -13.06
CA ALA A 226 -21.17 1.39 -12.94
C ALA A 226 -22.17 0.30 -12.53
N PRO A 227 -23.19 0.64 -11.71
CA PRO A 227 -24.25 -0.28 -11.36
C PRO A 227 -25.03 -0.75 -12.59
N ARG A 228 -25.39 -2.03 -12.61
CA ARG A 228 -26.32 -2.58 -13.61
C ARG A 228 -27.52 -3.17 -12.92
N ARG A 229 -28.71 -2.82 -13.41
CA ARG A 229 -29.95 -3.47 -12.99
C ARG A 229 -30.04 -4.87 -13.61
N VAL A 230 -30.27 -5.86 -12.79
CA VAL A 230 -30.45 -7.27 -13.16
C VAL A 230 -31.71 -7.85 -12.51
N GLY A 231 -32.20 -8.95 -13.05
CA GLY A 231 -33.33 -9.67 -12.48
C GLY A 231 -33.52 -10.97 -13.25
N ALA A 232 -33.97 -12.02 -12.56
CA ALA A 232 -34.33 -13.25 -13.23
C ALA A 232 -35.44 -12.96 -14.26
N ARG A 233 -35.30 -13.50 -15.46
CA ARG A 233 -36.39 -13.48 -16.43
C ARG A 233 -37.58 -14.24 -15.82
N ALA A 234 -38.55 -13.50 -15.36
CA ALA A 234 -39.83 -14.04 -15.05
C ALA A 234 -40.75 -13.78 -16.26
N GLY A 235 -41.67 -14.67 -16.49
CA GLY A 235 -42.83 -14.36 -17.29
C GLY A 235 -43.56 -13.09 -16.78
N LEU A 236 -44.82 -13.02 -16.90
CA LEU A 236 -45.61 -11.89 -16.34
C LEU A 236 -45.45 -11.85 -14.81
N CYS A 237 -45.19 -10.64 -14.28
CA CYS A 237 -45.17 -10.38 -12.84
C CYS A 237 -46.47 -9.64 -12.48
N SER A 238 -47.10 -10.05 -11.38
CA SER A 238 -48.21 -9.30 -10.79
C SER A 238 -47.74 -7.94 -10.25
N HIS A 239 -48.66 -7.04 -10.00
CA HIS A 239 -48.37 -5.73 -9.38
C HIS A 239 -47.63 -5.87 -8.06
N ASP A 240 -47.87 -6.95 -7.34
CA ASP A 240 -47.21 -7.24 -6.05
C ASP A 240 -45.89 -7.99 -6.19
N GLY A 241 -45.32 -8.10 -7.42
CA GLY A 241 -44.03 -8.72 -7.64
C GLY A 241 -44.02 -10.24 -7.54
N VAL A 242 -45.17 -10.91 -7.72
CA VAL A 242 -45.31 -12.37 -7.72
C VAL A 242 -45.29 -12.87 -9.17
N PRO A 243 -44.49 -13.92 -9.50
CA PRO A 243 -44.53 -14.51 -10.83
C PRO A 243 -45.91 -15.08 -11.16
N VAL A 244 -46.53 -14.57 -12.24
CA VAL A 244 -47.80 -15.11 -12.76
C VAL A 244 -47.47 -16.29 -13.66
N ARG A 245 -47.90 -17.49 -13.25
CA ARG A 245 -47.86 -18.68 -14.08
C ARG A 245 -49.22 -18.81 -14.76
N SER A 246 -49.25 -18.61 -16.07
CA SER A 246 -50.43 -19.00 -16.86
C SER A 246 -50.36 -20.52 -17.16
N PRO A 247 -51.33 -21.32 -16.76
CA PRO A 247 -51.38 -22.73 -17.13
C PRO A 247 -51.71 -22.94 -18.62
N HIS A 248 -52.17 -21.90 -19.30
CA HIS A 248 -52.41 -21.87 -20.73
C HIS A 248 -51.64 -20.69 -21.32
N GLY A 249 -50.83 -20.93 -22.35
CA GLY A 249 -50.09 -19.89 -23.06
C GLY A 249 -51.03 -18.75 -23.43
N VAL A 250 -50.64 -17.50 -23.18
CA VAL A 250 -51.41 -16.34 -23.62
C VAL A 250 -51.17 -16.23 -25.13
N ASP A 251 -52.18 -16.56 -25.89
CA ASP A 251 -52.23 -16.38 -27.35
C ASP A 251 -52.59 -14.91 -27.63
N TRP A 252 -51.64 -14.13 -28.13
CA TRP A 252 -51.82 -12.71 -28.44
C TRP A 252 -52.41 -12.46 -29.85
N ASP A 253 -52.82 -13.51 -30.55
CA ASP A 253 -53.27 -13.44 -31.96
C ASP A 253 -54.76 -13.19 -32.15
N THR A 254 -55.49 -12.66 -31.18
CA THR A 254 -56.85 -12.16 -31.39
C THR A 254 -56.87 -10.65 -31.47
N GLN A 255 -56.62 -10.11 -32.66
CA GLN A 255 -57.10 -8.77 -33.02
C GLN A 255 -58.65 -8.81 -33.09
N PRO A 256 -59.32 -7.90 -32.37
CA PRO A 256 -60.71 -7.67 -32.64
C PRO A 256 -60.86 -6.90 -33.98
N ARG A 257 -61.72 -7.37 -34.86
CA ARG A 257 -62.15 -6.70 -36.06
C ARG A 257 -62.93 -5.43 -35.73
#